data_ea765464c2ca1e439ab303ca13e36a5c
#
_entry.id   ea765464c2ca1e439ab303ca13e36a5c
#
_cell.length_a   1.000
_cell.length_b   1.000
_cell.length_c   1.000
_cell.angle_alpha   90.00
_cell.angle_beta   90.00
_cell.angle_gamma   90.00
#
_symmetry.space_group_name_H-M   'P 1'
#
loop_
_entity.id
_entity.type
_entity.pdbx_description
1 polymer ?
#
loop_
_entity_poly.entity_id
_entity_poly.type
_entity_poly.pdbx_seq_one_letter_code
_entity_poly.pdbx_strand_id
1 'polypeptide(L)'
;MITRRAVLIGVPLALAVAGEARAAISGMAYASNEKDNTVSVIDLAQMKVVKTVPTGQRPRGMDLTSDGGRLLVCLGDSNRIDILNTKTWAVEGSINTPDPEYAALRQPGNNPLYVSNENNALVTVWNIDSQKMLGQVPTGTEPEGMAVSPDGELICNTTETTNMAQFFEYPTTKNVANVLVPPRPRWAAFTHDGKAVWVSSELGGTVTVIDTKTFKILDTIHFAIEGLRSTFIQPVGISITHDDKLAFVCLGPANRIAVVSVPEHKVLSYVETGQKVFDANVKKYLLVGERPWHASFTPDEKYLLTANGLSNDVSVIDVAKLRVIDTVPVGQQPWMVLISPS
;
A
#
# COMPACT_ATOMS: atom_id res chain seq x y z
N MET A 1 14.82 -15.35 -78.64
CA MET A 1 15.52 -15.59 -77.37
C MET A 1 14.83 -14.74 -76.32
N ILE A 2 13.99 -15.34 -75.51
CA ILE A 2 13.20 -14.67 -74.41
C ILE A 2 13.78 -15.15 -73.07
N THR A 3 14.50 -14.27 -72.39
CA THR A 3 15.07 -14.56 -71.07
C THR A 3 13.99 -14.42 -69.97
N ARG A 4 13.67 -15.52 -69.30
CA ARG A 4 12.80 -15.54 -68.12
C ARG A 4 13.56 -14.94 -66.92
N ARG A 5 13.07 -13.87 -66.35
CA ARG A 5 13.49 -13.35 -65.02
C ARG A 5 12.76 -14.14 -63.94
N ALA A 6 13.51 -14.81 -63.06
CA ALA A 6 12.98 -15.42 -61.87
C ALA A 6 12.71 -14.29 -60.83
N VAL A 7 11.45 -14.24 -60.36
CA VAL A 7 11.03 -13.39 -59.22
C VAL A 7 11.24 -14.19 -57.96
N LEU A 8 12.22 -13.81 -57.17
CA LEU A 8 12.37 -14.32 -55.79
C LEU A 8 11.31 -13.67 -54.91
N ILE A 9 10.32 -14.44 -54.49
CA ILE A 9 9.36 -14.04 -53.48
C ILE A 9 10.04 -14.26 -52.11
N GLY A 10 10.44 -13.14 -51.48
CA GLY A 10 10.95 -13.15 -50.11
C GLY A 10 9.82 -13.43 -49.16
N VAL A 11 9.89 -14.54 -48.43
CA VAL A 11 9.02 -14.86 -47.29
C VAL A 11 9.46 -13.95 -46.13
N PRO A 12 8.57 -13.15 -45.53
CA PRO A 12 8.92 -12.38 -44.36
C PRO A 12 9.18 -13.32 -43.20
N LEU A 13 10.40 -13.34 -42.69
CA LEU A 13 10.75 -14.02 -41.44
C LEU A 13 10.05 -13.26 -40.30
N ALA A 14 8.94 -13.79 -39.82
CA ALA A 14 8.31 -13.29 -38.58
C ALA A 14 9.27 -13.63 -37.43
N LEU A 15 10.01 -12.63 -36.95
CA LEU A 15 10.67 -12.71 -35.63
C LEU A 15 9.58 -12.89 -34.58
N ALA A 16 9.38 -14.13 -34.15
CA ALA A 16 8.69 -14.39 -32.90
C ALA A 16 9.57 -13.82 -31.78
N VAL A 17 9.18 -12.67 -31.24
CA VAL A 17 9.68 -12.22 -29.95
C VAL A 17 9.23 -13.29 -28.96
N ALA A 18 10.16 -14.16 -28.58
CA ALA A 18 9.93 -15.09 -27.47
C ALA A 18 9.67 -14.22 -26.23
N GLY A 19 8.40 -14.15 -25.83
CA GLY A 19 8.03 -13.55 -24.55
C GLY A 19 8.84 -14.31 -23.48
N GLU A 20 9.64 -13.59 -22.71
CA GLU A 20 10.28 -14.16 -21.52
C GLU A 20 9.19 -14.90 -20.72
N ALA A 21 9.42 -16.19 -20.45
CA ALA A 21 8.51 -16.96 -19.65
C ALA A 21 8.38 -16.28 -18.27
N ARG A 22 7.23 -15.65 -18.03
CA ARG A 22 6.94 -14.97 -16.79
C ARG A 22 6.87 -16.03 -15.71
N ALA A 23 7.70 -15.91 -14.66
CA ALA A 23 7.53 -16.73 -13.48
C ALA A 23 6.09 -16.53 -12.96
N ALA A 24 5.34 -17.62 -12.80
CA ALA A 24 3.97 -17.53 -12.35
C ALA A 24 3.95 -16.92 -10.93
N ILE A 25 3.36 -15.74 -10.80
CA ILE A 25 3.07 -15.15 -9.49
C ILE A 25 1.88 -15.93 -8.93
N SER A 26 1.97 -16.38 -7.70
CA SER A 26 0.88 -17.12 -7.04
C SER A 26 0.28 -16.32 -5.88
N GLY A 27 -0.94 -16.65 -5.51
CA GLY A 27 -1.65 -16.03 -4.40
C GLY A 27 -2.74 -15.05 -4.84
N MET A 28 -3.37 -14.45 -3.86
CA MET A 28 -4.44 -13.46 -4.05
C MET A 28 -3.98 -12.09 -3.55
N ALA A 29 -4.44 -11.04 -4.22
CA ALA A 29 -4.35 -9.68 -3.72
C ALA A 29 -5.75 -9.09 -3.56
N TYR A 30 -5.87 -8.15 -2.64
CA TYR A 30 -7.12 -7.48 -2.28
C TYR A 30 -6.93 -5.98 -2.43
N ALA A 31 -7.81 -5.33 -3.20
CA ALA A 31 -7.78 -3.88 -3.35
C ALA A 31 -9.08 -3.27 -2.84
N SER A 32 -8.98 -2.36 -1.86
CA SER A 32 -10.13 -1.59 -1.37
C SER A 32 -10.45 -0.46 -2.36
N ASN A 33 -11.68 -0.42 -2.87
CA ASN A 33 -12.14 0.55 -3.88
C ASN A 33 -13.05 1.57 -3.19
N GLU A 34 -12.48 2.70 -2.81
CA GLU A 34 -13.12 3.68 -1.94
C GLU A 34 -14.46 4.18 -2.48
N LYS A 35 -14.55 4.49 -3.79
CA LYS A 35 -15.75 5.07 -4.40
C LYS A 35 -16.77 4.05 -4.89
N ASP A 36 -16.36 2.81 -5.10
CA ASP A 36 -17.29 1.73 -5.47
C ASP A 36 -17.85 0.98 -4.25
N ASN A 37 -17.34 1.24 -3.04
CA ASN A 37 -17.74 0.51 -1.84
C ASN A 37 -17.56 -1.01 -1.99
N THR A 38 -16.42 -1.41 -2.53
CA THR A 38 -16.09 -2.81 -2.80
C THR A 38 -14.65 -3.15 -2.46
N VAL A 39 -14.36 -4.45 -2.35
CA VAL A 39 -13.00 -4.98 -2.40
C VAL A 39 -12.87 -5.84 -3.66
N SER A 40 -11.88 -5.55 -4.49
CA SER A 40 -11.49 -6.40 -5.62
C SER A 40 -10.56 -7.51 -5.17
N VAL A 41 -10.89 -8.75 -5.51
CA VAL A 41 -10.05 -9.93 -5.29
C VAL A 41 -9.33 -10.26 -6.59
N ILE A 42 -8.02 -10.19 -6.58
CA ILE A 42 -7.15 -10.35 -7.74
C ILE A 42 -6.44 -11.69 -7.64
N ASP A 43 -6.60 -12.54 -8.64
CA ASP A 43 -5.77 -13.74 -8.83
C ASP A 43 -4.46 -13.33 -9.50
N LEU A 44 -3.35 -13.47 -8.77
CA LEU A 44 -2.03 -13.05 -9.24
C LEU A 44 -1.49 -13.93 -10.35
N ALA A 45 -1.91 -15.20 -10.44
CA ALA A 45 -1.50 -16.08 -11.53
C ALA A 45 -2.16 -15.66 -12.84
N GLN A 46 -3.40 -15.20 -12.77
CA GLN A 46 -4.17 -14.77 -13.94
C GLN A 46 -4.04 -13.27 -14.23
N MET A 47 -3.56 -12.48 -13.28
CA MET A 47 -3.55 -11.02 -13.32
C MET A 47 -4.93 -10.45 -13.63
N LYS A 48 -5.93 -10.90 -12.90
CA LYS A 48 -7.33 -10.52 -13.10
C LYS A 48 -8.09 -10.44 -11.79
N VAL A 49 -9.05 -9.54 -11.74
CA VAL A 49 -10.09 -9.56 -10.72
C VAL A 49 -10.97 -10.79 -10.95
N VAL A 50 -10.98 -11.69 -9.97
CA VAL A 50 -11.80 -12.91 -10.00
C VAL A 50 -13.08 -12.76 -9.19
N LYS A 51 -13.14 -11.76 -8.32
CA LYS A 51 -14.33 -11.44 -7.52
C LYS A 51 -14.31 -9.97 -7.10
N THR A 52 -15.49 -9.37 -7.09
CA THR A 52 -15.74 -8.06 -6.46
C THR A 52 -16.66 -8.29 -5.27
N VAL A 53 -16.22 -7.92 -4.08
CA VAL A 53 -16.92 -8.11 -2.82
C VAL A 53 -17.55 -6.79 -2.39
N PRO A 54 -18.88 -6.67 -2.32
CA PRO A 54 -19.52 -5.48 -1.77
C PRO A 54 -19.18 -5.28 -0.31
N THR A 55 -18.96 -4.05 0.10
CA THR A 55 -18.66 -3.66 1.50
C THR A 55 -19.62 -2.56 1.97
N GLY A 56 -19.41 -2.03 3.16
CA GLY A 56 -19.95 -0.73 3.56
C GLY A 56 -19.27 0.42 2.83
N GLN A 57 -19.63 1.64 3.19
CA GLN A 57 -19.20 2.86 2.50
C GLN A 57 -17.78 3.27 2.89
N ARG A 58 -17.03 3.76 1.90
CA ARG A 58 -15.67 4.27 2.02
C ARG A 58 -14.69 3.22 2.55
N PRO A 59 -14.50 2.06 1.87
CA PRO A 59 -13.46 1.11 2.24
C PRO A 59 -12.08 1.69 1.95
N ARG A 60 -11.21 1.77 2.97
CA ARG A 60 -9.85 2.28 2.89
C ARG A 60 -8.84 1.30 3.45
N GLY A 61 -8.37 1.51 4.68
CA GLY A 61 -7.39 0.65 5.31
C GLY A 61 -7.90 -0.79 5.45
N MET A 62 -7.01 -1.73 5.22
CA MET A 62 -7.26 -3.15 5.37
C MET A 62 -6.11 -3.80 6.12
N ASP A 63 -6.38 -4.91 6.82
CA ASP A 63 -5.34 -5.78 7.34
C ASP A 63 -5.78 -7.25 7.26
N LEU A 64 -4.81 -8.16 7.28
CA LEU A 64 -5.02 -9.60 7.19
C LEU A 64 -4.55 -10.29 8.46
N THR A 65 -5.32 -11.27 8.93
CA THR A 65 -4.80 -12.19 9.94
C THR A 65 -3.59 -12.95 9.40
N SER A 66 -2.68 -13.35 10.28
CA SER A 66 -1.40 -13.99 9.92
C SER A 66 -1.57 -15.28 9.10
N ASP A 67 -2.71 -15.97 9.24
CA ASP A 67 -3.09 -17.13 8.44
C ASP A 67 -3.79 -16.77 7.11
N GLY A 68 -4.01 -15.48 6.84
CA GLY A 68 -4.75 -14.99 5.69
C GLY A 68 -6.24 -15.35 5.68
N GLY A 69 -6.76 -15.92 6.77
CA GLY A 69 -8.14 -16.42 6.84
C GLY A 69 -9.20 -15.33 6.95
N ARG A 70 -8.85 -14.19 7.52
CA ARG A 70 -9.76 -13.04 7.72
C ARG A 70 -9.14 -11.76 7.18
N LEU A 71 -9.93 -11.03 6.40
CA LEU A 71 -9.61 -9.68 5.92
C LEU A 71 -10.44 -8.67 6.72
N LEU A 72 -9.76 -7.75 7.39
CA LEU A 72 -10.37 -6.62 8.08
C LEU A 72 -10.43 -5.43 7.12
N VAL A 73 -11.58 -4.77 7.02
CA VAL A 73 -11.78 -3.63 6.10
C VAL A 73 -12.35 -2.46 6.87
N CYS A 74 -11.61 -1.37 6.93
CA CYS A 74 -12.08 -0.10 7.50
C CYS A 74 -13.10 0.55 6.55
N LEU A 75 -14.28 0.89 7.08
CA LEU A 75 -15.41 1.43 6.36
C LEU A 75 -15.78 2.79 6.98
N GLY A 76 -15.06 3.84 6.58
CA GLY A 76 -15.10 5.15 7.23
C GLY A 76 -16.52 5.69 7.35
N ASP A 77 -17.21 5.87 6.23
CA ASP A 77 -18.58 6.44 6.22
C ASP A 77 -19.63 5.48 6.84
N SER A 78 -19.31 4.19 6.96
CA SER A 78 -20.17 3.22 7.65
C SER A 78 -19.88 3.11 9.15
N ASN A 79 -18.84 3.80 9.64
CA ASN A 79 -18.44 3.80 11.06
C ASN A 79 -18.21 2.40 11.63
N ARG A 80 -17.57 1.53 10.90
CA ARG A 80 -17.24 0.16 11.35
C ARG A 80 -16.08 -0.45 10.57
N ILE A 81 -15.58 -1.54 11.12
CA ILE A 81 -14.66 -2.45 10.43
C ILE A 81 -15.40 -3.77 10.24
N ASP A 82 -15.49 -4.24 9.00
CA ASP A 82 -16.02 -5.57 8.71
C ASP A 82 -14.88 -6.60 8.69
N ILE A 83 -15.13 -7.77 9.29
CA ILE A 83 -14.23 -8.92 9.30
C ILE A 83 -14.76 -9.93 8.30
N LEU A 84 -14.08 -10.04 7.16
CA LEU A 84 -14.48 -10.91 6.05
C LEU A 84 -13.69 -12.22 6.09
N ASN A 85 -14.38 -13.34 5.91
CA ASN A 85 -13.73 -14.62 5.62
C ASN A 85 -13.19 -14.62 4.20
N THR A 86 -11.90 -14.84 4.01
CA THR A 86 -11.24 -14.76 2.69
C THR A 86 -11.56 -15.91 1.74
N LYS A 87 -12.20 -16.98 2.23
CA LYS A 87 -12.63 -18.13 1.40
C LYS A 87 -14.06 -17.97 0.93
N THR A 88 -14.96 -17.58 1.85
CA THR A 88 -16.40 -17.48 1.58
C THR A 88 -16.85 -16.08 1.20
N TRP A 89 -16.08 -15.06 1.62
CA TRP A 89 -16.38 -13.62 1.52
C TRP A 89 -17.60 -13.21 2.34
N ALA A 90 -18.00 -14.03 3.29
CA ALA A 90 -19.01 -13.66 4.26
C ALA A 90 -18.43 -12.73 5.33
N VAL A 91 -19.25 -11.79 5.79
CA VAL A 91 -18.94 -10.99 6.99
C VAL A 91 -19.14 -11.90 8.21
N GLU A 92 -18.06 -12.21 8.93
CA GLU A 92 -18.07 -13.04 10.13
C GLU A 92 -18.23 -12.19 11.41
N GLY A 93 -17.96 -10.90 11.32
CA GLY A 93 -18.07 -9.98 12.45
C GLY A 93 -17.92 -8.55 12.01
N SER A 94 -18.33 -7.62 12.89
CA SER A 94 -18.17 -6.18 12.65
C SER A 94 -17.84 -5.47 13.95
N ILE A 95 -16.85 -4.59 13.91
CA ILE A 95 -16.45 -3.72 15.01
C ILE A 95 -17.00 -2.33 14.73
N ASN A 96 -17.95 -1.87 15.55
CA ASN A 96 -18.50 -0.51 15.43
C ASN A 96 -17.51 0.48 16.04
N THR A 97 -16.91 1.31 15.21
CA THR A 97 -15.96 2.34 15.61
C THR A 97 -16.11 3.56 14.68
N PRO A 98 -16.11 4.78 15.21
CA PRO A 98 -16.34 5.96 14.38
C PRO A 98 -15.22 6.18 13.38
N ASP A 99 -15.57 6.41 12.11
CA ASP A 99 -14.68 6.81 11.03
C ASP A 99 -13.30 6.14 11.05
N PRO A 100 -13.24 4.79 10.90
CA PRO A 100 -11.96 4.08 10.85
C PRO A 100 -11.25 4.35 9.53
N GLU A 101 -10.07 4.96 9.59
CA GLU A 101 -9.22 5.19 8.42
C GLU A 101 -8.30 4.02 8.15
N TYR A 102 -7.57 3.62 9.15
CA TYR A 102 -6.64 2.50 9.07
C TYR A 102 -6.69 1.65 10.33
N ALA A 103 -6.36 0.38 10.17
CA ALA A 103 -6.27 -0.56 11.28
C ALA A 103 -5.05 -1.44 11.11
N ALA A 104 -4.37 -1.73 12.21
CA ALA A 104 -3.22 -2.61 12.25
C ALA A 104 -3.37 -3.68 13.34
N LEU A 105 -3.23 -4.93 12.96
CA LEU A 105 -3.20 -6.07 13.86
C LEU A 105 -1.83 -6.20 14.53
N ARG A 106 -1.83 -6.40 15.83
CA ARG A 106 -0.60 -6.80 16.51
C ARG A 106 -0.25 -8.25 16.16
N GLN A 107 0.94 -8.45 15.68
CA GLN A 107 1.50 -9.77 15.38
C GLN A 107 2.61 -10.14 16.40
N PRO A 108 2.83 -11.44 16.69
CA PRO A 108 1.96 -12.56 16.32
C PRO A 108 0.67 -12.60 17.18
N GLY A 109 -0.36 -13.30 16.69
CA GLY A 109 -1.57 -13.59 17.49
C GLY A 109 -2.80 -12.79 17.09
N ASN A 110 -2.69 -11.87 16.13
CA ASN A 110 -3.81 -11.10 15.55
C ASN A 110 -4.61 -10.26 16.56
N ASN A 111 -4.07 -10.01 17.74
CA ASN A 111 -4.71 -9.21 18.80
C ASN A 111 -3.66 -8.44 19.62
N PRO A 112 -3.99 -7.21 20.05
CA PRO A 112 -5.17 -6.45 19.67
C PRO A 112 -5.09 -5.86 18.26
N LEU A 113 -6.22 -5.32 17.79
CA LEU A 113 -6.33 -4.45 16.63
C LEU A 113 -6.27 -2.99 17.10
N TYR A 114 -5.41 -2.20 16.52
CA TYR A 114 -5.34 -0.75 16.70
C TYR A 114 -6.01 -0.06 15.52
N VAL A 115 -6.85 0.94 15.78
CA VAL A 115 -7.67 1.61 14.76
C VAL A 115 -7.51 3.12 14.88
N SER A 116 -7.13 3.77 13.79
CA SER A 116 -7.15 5.22 13.66
C SER A 116 -8.59 5.69 13.41
N ASN A 117 -9.12 6.55 14.29
CA ASN A 117 -10.46 7.11 14.17
C ASN A 117 -10.35 8.59 13.82
N GLU A 118 -10.40 8.93 12.53
CA GLU A 118 -10.02 10.23 11.96
C GLU A 118 -10.76 11.39 12.64
N ASN A 119 -12.08 11.36 12.62
CA ASN A 119 -12.91 12.47 13.09
C ASN A 119 -12.94 12.65 14.62
N ASN A 120 -12.47 11.67 15.39
CA ASN A 120 -12.56 11.68 16.85
C ASN A 120 -11.22 11.96 17.54
N ALA A 121 -10.13 12.06 16.79
CA ALA A 121 -8.77 12.18 17.33
C ALA A 121 -8.45 11.09 18.37
N LEU A 122 -8.76 9.85 18.04
CA LEU A 122 -8.56 8.67 18.89
C LEU A 122 -7.88 7.54 18.12
N VAL A 123 -7.06 6.77 18.82
CA VAL A 123 -6.78 5.38 18.48
C VAL A 123 -7.61 4.51 19.40
N THR A 124 -8.43 3.63 18.84
CA THR A 124 -9.18 2.62 19.58
C THR A 124 -8.53 1.26 19.49
N VAL A 125 -8.64 0.46 20.54
CA VAL A 125 -7.98 -0.83 20.67
C VAL A 125 -9.04 -1.92 20.88
N TRP A 126 -8.99 -2.96 20.03
CA TRP A 126 -10.04 -3.97 19.97
C TRP A 126 -9.49 -5.39 20.00
N ASN A 127 -10.25 -6.30 20.58
CA ASN A 127 -10.05 -7.72 20.39
C ASN A 127 -10.94 -8.19 19.23
N ILE A 128 -10.35 -8.71 18.14
CA ILE A 128 -11.09 -9.05 16.93
C ILE A 128 -11.98 -10.29 17.09
N ASP A 129 -11.65 -11.20 18.01
CA ASP A 129 -12.41 -12.44 18.21
C ASP A 129 -13.67 -12.21 19.04
N SER A 130 -13.55 -11.42 20.11
CA SER A 130 -14.69 -11.05 20.95
C SER A 130 -15.42 -9.78 20.51
N GLN A 131 -14.83 -9.03 19.57
CA GLN A 131 -15.31 -7.73 19.08
C GLN A 131 -15.50 -6.69 20.20
N LYS A 132 -14.75 -6.83 21.30
CA LYS A 132 -14.80 -5.93 22.44
C LYS A 132 -13.70 -4.89 22.39
N MET A 133 -14.05 -3.65 22.72
CA MET A 133 -13.07 -2.60 22.93
C MET A 133 -12.25 -2.88 24.18
N LEU A 134 -10.94 -2.85 24.06
CA LEU A 134 -9.98 -3.03 25.14
C LEU A 134 -9.51 -1.69 25.72
N GLY A 135 -9.54 -0.63 24.92
CA GLY A 135 -9.11 0.68 25.32
C GLY A 135 -9.20 1.72 24.20
N GLN A 136 -8.85 2.96 24.55
CA GLN A 136 -8.73 4.04 23.60
C GLN A 136 -7.64 5.02 24.07
N VAL A 137 -6.98 5.68 23.11
CA VAL A 137 -5.90 6.62 23.36
C VAL A 137 -6.19 7.92 22.63
N PRO A 138 -6.19 9.08 23.32
CA PRO A 138 -6.25 10.37 22.64
C PRO A 138 -5.03 10.58 21.76
N THR A 139 -5.25 11.09 20.56
CA THR A 139 -4.21 11.44 19.58
C THR A 139 -4.24 12.92 19.23
N GLY A 140 -3.35 13.35 18.33
CA GLY A 140 -3.55 14.58 17.59
C GLY A 140 -4.72 14.49 16.62
N THR A 141 -5.02 15.59 15.95
CA THR A 141 -6.14 15.72 15.02
C THR A 141 -5.86 14.91 13.75
N GLU A 142 -6.89 14.20 13.26
CA GLU A 142 -6.87 13.35 12.07
C GLU A 142 -5.80 12.24 12.15
N PRO A 143 -5.96 11.26 13.08
CA PRO A 143 -5.13 10.06 13.07
C PRO A 143 -5.39 9.24 11.80
N GLU A 144 -4.30 8.88 11.10
CA GLU A 144 -4.37 8.23 9.78
C GLU A 144 -3.59 6.91 9.78
N GLY A 145 -2.32 6.94 9.42
CA GLY A 145 -1.49 5.74 9.33
C GLY A 145 -1.20 5.10 10.69
N MET A 146 -1.14 3.78 10.69
CA MET A 146 -0.88 2.97 11.88
C MET A 146 0.13 1.89 11.54
N ALA A 147 1.12 1.68 12.39
CA ALA A 147 2.04 0.55 12.30
C ALA A 147 2.34 -0.02 13.67
N VAL A 148 2.55 -1.33 13.73
CA VAL A 148 2.99 -2.06 14.91
C VAL A 148 4.41 -2.54 14.67
N SER A 149 5.29 -2.39 15.66
CA SER A 149 6.67 -2.86 15.58
C SER A 149 6.75 -4.39 15.43
N PRO A 150 7.83 -4.95 14.85
CA PRO A 150 7.95 -6.38 14.63
C PRO A 150 7.85 -7.24 15.90
N ASP A 151 8.26 -6.72 17.06
CA ASP A 151 8.09 -7.37 18.37
C ASP A 151 6.69 -7.19 18.96
N GLY A 152 5.87 -6.33 18.36
CA GLY A 152 4.52 -6.02 18.80
C GLY A 152 4.42 -5.12 20.03
N GLU A 153 5.52 -4.53 20.49
CA GLU A 153 5.56 -3.77 21.74
C GLU A 153 5.39 -2.27 21.56
N LEU A 154 5.63 -1.75 20.34
CA LEU A 154 5.53 -0.34 20.00
C LEU A 154 4.55 -0.13 18.85
N ILE A 155 3.68 0.86 19.00
CA ILE A 155 2.72 1.28 17.98
C ILE A 155 3.06 2.71 17.57
N CYS A 156 3.10 2.97 16.27
CA CYS A 156 3.22 4.31 15.70
C CYS A 156 1.94 4.68 14.97
N ASN A 157 1.37 5.83 15.33
CA ASN A 157 0.24 6.44 14.64
C ASN A 157 0.66 7.81 14.08
N THR A 158 0.23 8.14 12.87
CA THR A 158 0.43 9.47 12.28
C THR A 158 -0.82 10.33 12.47
N THR A 159 -0.65 11.63 12.67
CA THR A 159 -1.75 12.59 12.81
C THR A 159 -1.58 13.74 11.84
N GLU A 160 -2.45 13.80 10.83
CA GLU A 160 -2.29 14.66 9.66
C GLU A 160 -2.21 16.15 9.99
N THR A 161 -3.24 16.66 10.67
CA THR A 161 -3.35 18.09 10.96
C THR A 161 -2.38 18.54 12.03
N THR A 162 -2.06 17.70 13.00
CA THR A 162 -1.08 18.05 14.06
C THR A 162 0.35 17.74 13.68
N ASN A 163 0.59 17.12 12.51
CA ASN A 163 1.93 16.85 11.96
C ASN A 163 2.82 16.04 12.91
N MET A 164 2.31 14.98 13.50
CA MET A 164 3.06 14.16 14.46
C MET A 164 3.07 12.68 14.09
N ALA A 165 4.18 12.02 14.44
CA ALA A 165 4.24 10.59 14.68
C ALA A 165 4.12 10.37 16.20
N GLN A 166 3.08 9.66 16.63
CA GLN A 166 2.81 9.39 18.04
C GLN A 166 3.07 7.93 18.36
N PHE A 167 3.74 7.67 19.48
CA PHE A 167 4.16 6.33 19.87
C PHE A 167 3.46 5.88 21.14
N PHE A 168 2.95 4.64 21.11
CA PHE A 168 2.25 4.00 22.22
C PHE A 168 2.88 2.65 22.53
N GLU A 169 2.95 2.29 23.82
CA GLU A 169 3.44 1.00 24.27
C GLU A 169 2.32 -0.02 24.47
N TYR A 170 2.53 -1.25 24.03
CA TYR A 170 1.70 -2.40 24.40
C TYR A 170 2.19 -2.97 25.75
N PRO A 171 1.29 -3.47 26.64
CA PRO A 171 -0.18 -3.47 26.54
C PRO A 171 -0.84 -2.23 27.14
N THR A 172 -0.07 -1.30 27.65
CA THR A 172 -0.57 -0.17 28.48
C THR A 172 -1.28 0.90 27.66
N THR A 173 -1.03 0.94 26.33
CA THR A 173 -1.45 2.03 25.44
C THR A 173 -0.98 3.41 25.89
N LYS A 174 0.06 3.46 26.73
CA LYS A 174 0.65 4.70 27.19
C LYS A 174 1.35 5.41 26.04
N ASN A 175 1.05 6.69 25.84
CA ASN A 175 1.84 7.53 24.93
C ASN A 175 3.25 7.72 25.50
N VAL A 176 4.27 7.32 24.75
CA VAL A 176 5.68 7.41 25.17
C VAL A 176 6.47 8.46 24.44
N ALA A 177 6.02 8.87 23.24
CA ALA A 177 6.63 9.96 22.49
C ALA A 177 5.68 10.57 21.47
N ASN A 178 5.91 11.85 21.19
CA ASN A 178 5.28 12.60 20.10
C ASN A 178 6.40 13.28 19.33
N VAL A 179 6.61 12.90 18.09
CA VAL A 179 7.66 13.42 17.22
C VAL A 179 7.02 14.29 16.16
N LEU A 180 7.38 15.58 16.14
CA LEU A 180 6.94 16.50 15.09
C LEU A 180 7.63 16.14 13.78
N VAL A 181 6.84 15.96 12.73
CA VAL A 181 7.31 15.62 11.38
C VAL A 181 6.80 16.67 10.37
N PRO A 182 7.32 16.70 9.13
CA PRO A 182 6.81 17.60 8.10
C PRO A 182 5.31 17.44 7.81
N PRO A 183 4.68 18.44 7.16
CA PRO A 183 3.22 18.52 7.06
C PRO A 183 2.54 17.31 6.41
N ARG A 184 1.41 16.94 6.99
CA ARG A 184 0.48 15.88 6.59
C ARG A 184 1.12 14.49 6.56
N PRO A 185 1.54 13.95 7.72
CA PRO A 185 2.01 12.58 7.80
C PRO A 185 0.87 11.59 7.54
N ARG A 186 1.11 10.61 6.63
CA ARG A 186 0.10 9.69 6.12
C ARG A 186 0.35 8.23 6.47
N TRP A 187 1.61 7.83 6.57
CA TRP A 187 1.97 6.42 6.69
C TRP A 187 3.14 6.24 7.63
N ALA A 188 3.13 5.12 8.33
CA ALA A 188 4.27 4.66 9.13
C ALA A 188 4.64 3.24 8.73
N ALA A 189 5.95 2.93 8.69
CA ALA A 189 6.47 1.59 8.45
C ALA A 189 7.70 1.37 9.33
N PHE A 190 7.69 0.34 10.16
CA PHE A 190 8.89 -0.08 10.90
C PHE A 190 9.85 -0.84 9.99
N THR A 191 11.16 -0.69 10.25
CA THR A 191 12.15 -1.65 9.75
C THR A 191 11.91 -3.01 10.39
N HIS A 192 12.26 -4.11 9.72
CA HIS A 192 12.04 -5.47 10.21
C HIS A 192 12.93 -5.78 11.42
N ASP A 193 14.09 -5.10 11.55
CA ASP A 193 14.92 -5.16 12.74
C ASP A 193 14.37 -4.33 13.93
N GLY A 194 13.28 -3.61 13.73
CA GLY A 194 12.58 -2.81 14.73
C GLY A 194 13.32 -1.56 15.20
N LYS A 195 14.45 -1.18 14.59
CA LYS A 195 15.27 -0.06 15.07
C LYS A 195 14.82 1.31 14.62
N ALA A 196 14.10 1.38 13.51
CA ALA A 196 13.61 2.63 12.95
C ALA A 196 12.15 2.52 12.49
N VAL A 197 11.46 3.65 12.52
CA VAL A 197 10.18 3.81 11.82
C VAL A 197 10.31 4.92 10.78
N TRP A 198 9.77 4.66 9.61
CA TRP A 198 9.73 5.58 8.47
C TRP A 198 8.34 6.20 8.39
N VAL A 199 8.25 7.51 8.38
CA VAL A 199 6.99 8.26 8.36
C VAL A 199 6.95 9.14 7.12
N SER A 200 5.99 8.88 6.23
CA SER A 200 5.76 9.74 5.06
C SER A 200 4.99 10.99 5.44
N SER A 201 5.34 12.11 4.83
CA SER A 201 4.67 13.40 4.97
C SER A 201 4.24 13.89 3.60
N GLU A 202 2.95 13.77 3.29
CA GLU A 202 2.39 13.99 1.95
C GLU A 202 2.65 15.41 1.46
N LEU A 203 2.23 16.41 2.22
CA LEU A 203 2.44 17.83 1.87
C LEU A 203 3.86 18.31 2.18
N GLY A 204 4.55 17.62 3.08
CA GLY A 204 5.97 17.87 3.35
C GLY A 204 6.89 17.40 2.23
N GLY A 205 6.42 16.48 1.37
CA GLY A 205 7.23 15.91 0.29
C GLY A 205 8.42 15.10 0.79
N THR A 206 8.32 14.47 1.96
CA THR A 206 9.44 13.82 2.65
C THR A 206 9.06 12.49 3.27
N VAL A 207 10.09 11.72 3.64
CA VAL A 207 9.99 10.62 4.60
C VAL A 207 10.93 10.92 5.76
N THR A 208 10.41 10.91 6.98
CA THR A 208 11.19 11.08 8.21
C THR A 208 11.53 9.72 8.79
N VAL A 209 12.80 9.47 9.09
CA VAL A 209 13.30 8.26 9.75
C VAL A 209 13.52 8.55 11.24
N ILE A 210 12.86 7.78 12.10
CA ILE A 210 12.87 7.99 13.56
C ILE A 210 13.43 6.75 14.25
N ASP A 211 14.38 6.93 15.14
CA ASP A 211 14.92 5.86 16.01
C ASP A 211 13.87 5.43 17.04
N THR A 212 13.60 4.13 17.13
CA THR A 212 12.52 3.58 17.97
C THR A 212 12.83 3.57 19.46
N LYS A 213 14.09 3.68 19.86
CA LYS A 213 14.49 3.69 21.27
C LYS A 213 14.55 5.11 21.85
N THR A 214 15.07 6.05 21.07
CA THR A 214 15.31 7.43 21.52
C THR A 214 14.25 8.39 21.02
N PHE A 215 13.42 7.99 20.06
CA PHE A 215 12.43 8.81 19.36
C PHE A 215 13.03 10.05 18.70
N LYS A 216 14.31 10.01 18.38
CA LYS A 216 15.00 11.09 17.66
C LYS A 216 14.89 10.88 16.16
N ILE A 217 14.74 11.96 15.43
CA ILE A 217 14.84 11.94 13.97
C ILE A 217 16.30 11.63 13.62
N LEU A 218 16.48 10.54 12.87
CA LEU A 218 17.77 10.13 12.32
C LEU A 218 18.06 10.85 11.02
N ASP A 219 17.02 11.01 10.18
CA ASP A 219 17.12 11.65 8.87
C ASP A 219 15.76 12.11 8.36
N THR A 220 15.78 13.02 7.37
CA THR A 220 14.60 13.41 6.60
C THR A 220 14.94 13.33 5.13
N ILE A 221 14.35 12.34 4.45
CA ILE A 221 14.60 12.03 3.06
C ILE A 221 13.74 12.93 2.19
N HIS A 222 14.36 13.69 1.29
CA HIS A 222 13.71 14.55 0.32
C HIS A 222 13.70 13.89 -1.06
N PHE A 223 12.62 14.07 -1.80
CA PHE A 223 12.48 13.55 -3.15
C PHE A 223 12.55 14.67 -4.17
N ALA A 224 13.32 14.46 -5.23
CA ALA A 224 13.43 15.38 -6.36
C ALA A 224 13.37 14.59 -7.67
N ILE A 225 12.47 15.00 -8.56
CA ILE A 225 12.30 14.39 -9.88
C ILE A 225 12.45 15.50 -10.92
N GLU A 226 13.38 15.32 -11.84
CA GLU A 226 13.62 16.31 -12.89
C GLU A 226 12.34 16.58 -13.71
N GLY A 227 12.05 17.86 -13.92
CA GLY A 227 10.86 18.31 -14.64
C GLY A 227 9.55 18.30 -13.84
N LEU A 228 9.52 17.79 -12.61
CA LEU A 228 8.37 17.84 -11.73
C LEU A 228 8.50 18.92 -10.66
N ARG A 229 7.40 19.62 -10.39
CA ARG A 229 7.32 20.53 -9.22
C ARG A 229 7.25 19.71 -7.94
N SER A 230 7.87 20.17 -6.88
CA SER A 230 7.86 19.50 -5.56
C SER A 230 6.45 19.24 -5.03
N THR A 231 5.49 20.11 -5.34
CA THR A 231 4.08 19.95 -4.93
C THR A 231 3.37 18.74 -5.54
N PHE A 232 3.92 18.13 -6.57
CA PHE A 232 3.42 16.87 -7.16
C PHE A 232 4.08 15.64 -6.54
N ILE A 233 5.11 15.81 -5.72
CA ILE A 233 5.81 14.71 -5.06
C ILE A 233 5.21 14.60 -3.65
N GLN A 234 4.26 13.67 -3.52
CA GLN A 234 3.46 13.50 -2.30
C GLN A 234 3.64 12.08 -1.77
N PRO A 235 4.63 11.85 -0.88
CA PRO A 235 4.88 10.52 -0.30
C PRO A 235 3.70 10.05 0.55
N VAL A 236 3.25 8.81 0.32
CA VAL A 236 2.16 8.17 1.06
C VAL A 236 2.60 6.79 1.56
N GLY A 237 2.21 5.70 0.90
CA GLY A 237 2.54 4.34 1.31
C GLY A 237 4.03 4.05 1.26
N ILE A 238 4.54 3.34 2.23
CA ILE A 238 5.93 2.88 2.34
C ILE A 238 5.92 1.38 2.55
N SER A 239 6.70 0.65 1.75
CA SER A 239 6.95 -0.79 1.91
C SER A 239 8.46 -1.01 2.00
N ILE A 240 8.90 -1.69 3.05
CA ILE A 240 10.32 -1.98 3.30
C ILE A 240 10.56 -3.47 3.03
N THR A 241 11.65 -3.82 2.34
CA THR A 241 12.02 -5.23 2.10
C THR A 241 12.40 -5.92 3.41
N HIS A 242 12.14 -7.23 3.51
CA HIS A 242 12.34 -8.01 4.75
C HIS A 242 13.81 -8.01 5.23
N ASP A 243 14.74 -7.81 4.32
CA ASP A 243 16.17 -7.70 4.64
C ASP A 243 16.61 -6.28 5.04
N ASP A 244 15.67 -5.34 5.18
CA ASP A 244 15.89 -3.93 5.49
C ASP A 244 16.91 -3.22 4.58
N LYS A 245 16.99 -3.64 3.31
CA LYS A 245 17.90 -2.97 2.36
C LYS A 245 17.24 -1.87 1.55
N LEU A 246 15.99 -2.10 1.12
CA LEU A 246 15.26 -1.19 0.26
C LEU A 246 13.91 -0.79 0.85
N ALA A 247 13.55 0.45 0.66
CA ALA A 247 12.21 0.95 0.88
C ALA A 247 11.62 1.46 -0.44
N PHE A 248 10.35 1.15 -0.68
CA PHE A 248 9.58 1.61 -1.83
C PHE A 248 8.52 2.59 -1.34
N VAL A 249 8.59 3.83 -1.81
CA VAL A 249 7.74 4.93 -1.36
C VAL A 249 6.85 5.40 -2.51
N CYS A 250 5.54 5.29 -2.32
CA CYS A 250 4.56 5.81 -3.27
C CYS A 250 4.57 7.34 -3.25
N LEU A 251 4.74 7.99 -4.40
CA LEU A 251 4.87 9.44 -4.52
C LEU A 251 3.61 10.12 -5.08
N GLY A 252 2.45 9.46 -4.98
CA GLY A 252 1.15 10.02 -5.34
C GLY A 252 1.10 10.64 -6.73
N PRO A 253 0.76 11.96 -6.85
CA PRO A 253 0.60 12.63 -8.15
C PRO A 253 1.86 12.66 -9.04
N ALA A 254 3.03 12.32 -8.49
CA ALA A 254 4.24 12.16 -9.30
C ALA A 254 4.19 10.92 -10.21
N ASN A 255 3.24 10.01 -10.00
CA ASN A 255 3.11 8.73 -10.73
C ASN A 255 4.43 7.93 -10.72
N ARG A 256 5.05 7.87 -9.55
CA ARG A 256 6.35 7.21 -9.32
C ARG A 256 6.34 6.47 -7.99
N ILE A 257 7.14 5.44 -7.93
CA ILE A 257 7.61 4.82 -6.69
C ILE A 257 9.09 5.17 -6.53
N ALA A 258 9.46 5.79 -5.43
CA ALA A 258 10.88 5.97 -5.10
C ALA A 258 11.44 4.68 -4.51
N VAL A 259 12.62 4.28 -4.96
CA VAL A 259 13.42 3.20 -4.39
C VAL A 259 14.51 3.83 -3.56
N VAL A 260 14.52 3.53 -2.27
CA VAL A 260 15.40 4.17 -1.29
C VAL A 260 16.23 3.13 -0.57
N SER A 261 17.52 3.38 -0.42
CA SER A 261 18.40 2.57 0.45
C SER A 261 18.01 2.81 1.91
N VAL A 262 17.62 1.74 2.62
CA VAL A 262 17.28 1.85 4.04
C VAL A 262 18.51 2.15 4.88
N PRO A 263 19.68 1.50 4.70
CA PRO A 263 20.87 1.80 5.51
C PRO A 263 21.48 3.18 5.27
N GLU A 264 21.31 3.73 4.05
CA GLU A 264 21.94 5.00 3.68
C GLU A 264 20.97 6.18 3.68
N HIS A 265 19.65 5.92 3.80
CA HIS A 265 18.57 6.91 3.67
C HIS A 265 18.62 7.70 2.36
N LYS A 266 19.08 7.05 1.27
CA LYS A 266 19.27 7.70 -0.04
C LYS A 266 18.34 7.17 -1.10
N VAL A 267 17.75 8.07 -1.87
CA VAL A 267 17.00 7.72 -3.07
C VAL A 267 17.98 7.15 -4.12
N LEU A 268 17.73 5.91 -4.54
CA LEU A 268 18.53 5.20 -5.53
C LEU A 268 17.98 5.38 -6.94
N SER A 269 16.65 5.30 -7.09
CA SER A 269 15.98 5.39 -8.38
C SER A 269 14.49 5.65 -8.21
N TYR A 270 13.79 5.80 -9.34
CA TYR A 270 12.33 5.91 -9.40
C TYR A 270 11.78 4.91 -10.40
N VAL A 271 10.70 4.23 -10.02
CA VAL A 271 9.90 3.39 -10.93
C VAL A 271 8.73 4.22 -11.43
N GLU A 272 8.60 4.39 -12.71
CA GLU A 272 7.45 5.06 -13.33
C GLU A 272 6.26 4.12 -13.35
N THR A 273 5.13 4.54 -12.75
CA THR A 273 3.87 3.79 -12.75
C THR A 273 2.92 4.31 -13.82
N GLY A 274 2.88 5.63 -14.04
CA GLY A 274 2.01 6.28 -15.01
C GLY A 274 2.39 5.94 -16.44
N GLN A 275 1.54 5.22 -17.16
CA GLN A 275 1.77 4.81 -18.54
C GLN A 275 0.55 5.12 -19.44
N LYS A 276 0.80 5.34 -20.73
CA LYS A 276 -0.24 5.41 -21.75
C LYS A 276 -0.32 4.05 -22.45
N VAL A 277 -1.42 3.35 -22.28
CA VAL A 277 -1.68 2.05 -22.90
C VAL A 277 -2.78 2.20 -23.93
N PHE A 278 -2.59 1.66 -25.15
CA PHE A 278 -3.63 1.64 -26.16
C PHE A 278 -4.61 0.48 -25.88
N ASP A 279 -5.86 0.82 -25.56
CA ASP A 279 -6.93 -0.16 -25.44
C ASP A 279 -7.60 -0.37 -26.81
N ALA A 280 -7.43 -1.56 -27.38
CA ALA A 280 -7.99 -1.92 -28.67
C ALA A 280 -9.53 -2.04 -28.68
N ASN A 281 -10.14 -2.32 -27.51
CA ASN A 281 -11.60 -2.48 -27.40
C ASN A 281 -12.31 -1.11 -27.53
N VAL A 282 -11.76 -0.10 -26.89
CA VAL A 282 -12.30 1.28 -26.92
C VAL A 282 -11.57 2.18 -27.92
N LYS A 283 -10.52 1.68 -28.60
CA LYS A 283 -9.68 2.38 -29.59
C LYS A 283 -9.15 3.73 -29.07
N LYS A 284 -8.72 3.76 -27.82
CA LYS A 284 -8.19 4.96 -27.15
C LYS A 284 -6.95 4.62 -26.35
N TYR A 285 -6.12 5.65 -26.10
CA TYR A 285 -5.08 5.56 -25.10
C TYR A 285 -5.67 5.82 -23.72
N LEU A 286 -5.46 4.88 -22.80
CA LEU A 286 -5.79 5.01 -21.40
C LEU A 286 -4.53 5.34 -20.62
N LEU A 287 -4.69 6.12 -19.56
CA LEU A 287 -3.65 6.31 -18.54
C LEU A 287 -3.84 5.22 -17.48
N VAL A 288 -2.78 4.55 -17.12
CA VAL A 288 -2.74 3.53 -16.06
C VAL A 288 -1.61 3.85 -15.08
N GLY A 289 -1.69 3.35 -13.86
CA GLY A 289 -0.67 3.58 -12.84
C GLY A 289 -0.65 5.00 -12.27
N GLU A 290 -1.78 5.73 -12.34
CA GLU A 290 -1.85 7.11 -11.87
C GLU A 290 -2.18 7.21 -10.38
N ARG A 291 -1.39 7.99 -9.68
CA ARG A 291 -1.47 8.27 -8.26
C ARG A 291 -1.33 6.99 -7.41
N PRO A 292 -0.16 6.32 -7.42
CA PRO A 292 0.11 5.23 -6.52
C PRO A 292 -0.03 5.73 -5.07
N TRP A 293 -0.91 5.07 -4.30
CA TRP A 293 -1.28 5.48 -2.95
C TRP A 293 -0.64 4.58 -1.91
N HIS A 294 -0.81 3.28 -2.09
CA HIS A 294 -0.26 2.24 -1.22
C HIS A 294 0.37 1.13 -2.05
N ALA A 295 1.33 0.43 -1.47
CA ALA A 295 1.98 -0.71 -2.11
C ALA A 295 2.18 -1.87 -1.13
N SER A 296 2.20 -3.10 -1.65
CA SER A 296 2.52 -4.31 -0.89
C SER A 296 3.35 -5.28 -1.71
N PHE A 297 4.33 -5.92 -1.07
CA PHE A 297 5.12 -6.98 -1.68
C PHE A 297 4.37 -8.31 -1.75
N THR A 298 4.69 -9.11 -2.78
CA THR A 298 4.42 -10.55 -2.74
C THR A 298 5.26 -11.19 -1.62
N PRO A 299 4.83 -12.36 -1.05
CA PRO A 299 5.58 -13.01 0.04
C PRO A 299 7.04 -13.34 -0.29
N ASP A 300 7.37 -13.53 -1.55
CA ASP A 300 8.73 -13.77 -2.04
C ASP A 300 9.48 -12.47 -2.42
N GLU A 301 8.85 -11.32 -2.23
CA GLU A 301 9.35 -9.97 -2.54
C GLU A 301 9.83 -9.74 -3.98
N LYS A 302 9.50 -10.66 -4.90
CA LYS A 302 9.85 -10.48 -6.31
C LYS A 302 9.01 -9.42 -7.00
N TYR A 303 7.81 -9.18 -6.48
CA TYR A 303 6.89 -8.21 -7.05
C TYR A 303 6.34 -7.29 -5.97
N LEU A 304 6.10 -6.04 -6.38
CA LEU A 304 5.41 -5.03 -5.60
C LEU A 304 4.13 -4.64 -6.35
N LEU A 305 3.00 -4.67 -5.66
CA LEU A 305 1.72 -4.21 -6.20
C LEU A 305 1.39 -2.83 -5.65
N THR A 306 0.83 -1.94 -6.50
CA THR A 306 0.44 -0.58 -6.07
C THR A 306 -1.01 -0.29 -6.40
N ALA A 307 -1.76 0.25 -5.44
CA ALA A 307 -3.09 0.77 -5.67
C ALA A 307 -3.01 2.18 -6.29
N ASN A 308 -3.56 2.36 -7.50
CA ASN A 308 -3.46 3.60 -8.28
C ASN A 308 -4.81 4.31 -8.30
N GLY A 309 -4.98 5.27 -7.40
CA GLY A 309 -6.29 5.87 -7.07
C GLY A 309 -6.96 6.67 -8.20
N LEU A 310 -6.22 7.18 -9.19
CA LEU A 310 -6.82 7.96 -10.28
C LEU A 310 -7.12 7.14 -11.52
N SER A 311 -6.34 6.12 -11.80
CA SER A 311 -6.54 5.24 -12.98
C SER A 311 -7.41 4.02 -12.71
N ASN A 312 -7.78 3.77 -11.45
CA ASN A 312 -8.62 2.65 -11.04
C ASN A 312 -8.01 1.29 -11.38
N ASP A 313 -6.75 1.13 -11.05
CA ASP A 313 -5.99 -0.08 -11.33
C ASP A 313 -4.96 -0.40 -10.24
N VAL A 314 -4.39 -1.59 -10.35
CA VAL A 314 -3.25 -2.04 -9.55
C VAL A 314 -2.10 -2.33 -10.50
N SER A 315 -0.97 -1.63 -10.35
CA SER A 315 0.25 -1.96 -11.10
C SER A 315 1.02 -3.06 -10.41
N VAL A 316 1.62 -3.94 -11.20
CA VAL A 316 2.55 -5.00 -10.76
C VAL A 316 3.95 -4.64 -11.20
N ILE A 317 4.84 -4.45 -10.24
CA ILE A 317 6.23 -4.03 -10.45
C ILE A 317 7.15 -5.22 -10.20
N ASP A 318 8.04 -5.52 -11.15
CA ASP A 318 9.16 -6.44 -10.96
C ASP A 318 10.23 -5.72 -10.13
N VAL A 319 10.46 -6.19 -8.90
CA VAL A 319 11.35 -5.54 -7.94
C VAL A 319 12.81 -5.57 -8.40
N ALA A 320 13.25 -6.65 -9.05
CA ALA A 320 14.62 -6.77 -9.52
C ALA A 320 14.88 -5.90 -10.75
N LYS A 321 13.88 -5.71 -11.61
CA LYS A 321 14.00 -4.91 -12.84
C LYS A 321 13.56 -3.46 -12.67
N LEU A 322 12.96 -3.12 -11.54
CA LEU A 322 12.41 -1.80 -11.19
C LEU A 322 11.51 -1.24 -12.31
N ARG A 323 10.59 -2.05 -12.79
CA ARG A 323 9.63 -1.66 -13.84
C ARG A 323 8.26 -2.29 -13.65
N VAL A 324 7.23 -1.58 -14.08
CA VAL A 324 5.88 -2.15 -14.20
C VAL A 324 5.88 -3.22 -15.29
N ILE A 325 5.32 -4.39 -14.96
CA ILE A 325 5.21 -5.54 -15.87
C ILE A 325 3.77 -5.87 -16.23
N ASP A 326 2.82 -5.38 -15.43
CA ASP A 326 1.39 -5.55 -15.68
C ASP A 326 0.56 -4.51 -14.93
N THR A 327 -0.70 -4.36 -15.35
CA THR A 327 -1.66 -3.48 -14.69
C THR A 327 -3.03 -4.16 -14.72
N VAL A 328 -3.64 -4.33 -13.54
CA VAL A 328 -4.93 -5.00 -13.34
C VAL A 328 -5.99 -3.95 -13.05
N PRO A 329 -6.99 -3.75 -13.93
CA PRO A 329 -8.13 -2.90 -13.62
C PRO A 329 -8.92 -3.41 -12.40
N VAL A 330 -9.30 -2.48 -11.50
CA VAL A 330 -10.08 -2.76 -10.28
C VAL A 330 -11.27 -1.80 -10.19
N GLY A 331 -11.91 -1.67 -9.03
CA GLY A 331 -12.96 -0.69 -8.81
C GLY A 331 -12.44 0.75 -8.70
N GLN A 332 -13.35 1.70 -8.47
CA GLN A 332 -13.04 3.13 -8.49
C GLN A 332 -12.27 3.57 -7.24
N GLN A 333 -11.22 4.32 -7.48
CA GLN A 333 -10.35 4.93 -6.47
C GLN A 333 -9.80 3.90 -5.49
N PRO A 334 -8.99 2.91 -5.97
CA PRO A 334 -8.35 1.97 -5.08
C PRO A 334 -7.42 2.72 -4.12
N TRP A 335 -7.61 2.48 -2.81
CA TRP A 335 -6.87 3.14 -1.75
C TRP A 335 -5.70 2.30 -1.27
N MET A 336 -5.95 1.01 -1.05
CA MET A 336 -4.96 0.07 -0.54
C MET A 336 -4.96 -1.23 -1.34
N VAL A 337 -3.81 -1.88 -1.41
CA VAL A 337 -3.66 -3.26 -1.89
C VAL A 337 -2.93 -4.08 -0.83
N LEU A 338 -3.47 -5.26 -0.51
CA LEU A 338 -2.83 -6.27 0.34
C LEU A 338 -2.66 -7.56 -0.43
N ILE A 339 -1.70 -8.38 -0.02
CA ILE A 339 -1.44 -9.69 -0.64
C ILE A 339 -1.60 -10.76 0.43
N SER A 340 -2.30 -11.86 0.07
CA SER A 340 -2.45 -12.98 0.99
C SER A 340 -1.08 -13.57 1.36
N PRO A 341 -0.87 -13.96 2.61
CA PRO A 341 0.28 -14.78 2.96
C PRO A 341 0.24 -16.07 2.15
N SER A 342 1.41 -16.62 1.82
CA SER A 342 1.57 -17.87 1.03
C SER A 342 1.15 -19.11 1.81
#